data_f99ca08ff6745541ad4a18ca48dfef48
#
_entry.id   f99ca08ff6745541ad4a18ca48dfef48
#
_cell.length_a   1.000
_cell.length_b   1.000
_cell.length_c   1.000
_cell.angle_alpha   90.00
_cell.angle_beta   90.00
_cell.angle_gamma   90.00
#
_symmetry.space_group_name_H-M   'P 1'
#
loop_
_entity.id
_entity.type
_entity.pdbx_description
1 polymer ?
#
loop_
_entity_poly.entity_id
_entity_poly.type
_entity_poly.pdbx_seq_one_letter_code
_entity_poly.pdbx_strand_id
1 'polypeptide(L)'
;MLPDDIRTQFLSHLRFELGLSENTCEAYLSDVDKLLSYMDVEGLSIEAIDYPRLQHFIATLHDLGIGPTSISRIISGIRSFGRYLLLEGYVDSDPTALLEVPRKGRYLPTVLTTAEVDRIIEAAGSKGGVEGQRNRAIIEVLFSCGLRVSELCHLTFPDLFLDEGYLRVQGKGSKQRLVPLSDSAIAEVTRYLRDPDRATPKRGQEDYVFLSRRGQAISRITVFVMVREAAEMAGVEKTISPHTFRHSFATALLEGGANLQAIQLLLGHEDVATTEIYTHIDRTKLREQVERYHPRNRRVRS
;
A
#
# COMPACT_ATOMS: atom_id res chain seq x y z
N MET A 1 -25.28 25.51 -12.22
CA MET A 1 -25.56 24.55 -11.13
C MET A 1 -25.30 23.17 -11.72
N LEU A 2 -24.24 22.52 -11.28
CA LEU A 2 -23.90 21.18 -11.74
C LEU A 2 -24.93 20.20 -11.17
N PRO A 3 -25.48 19.27 -11.96
CA PRO A 3 -26.47 18.34 -11.45
C PRO A 3 -25.79 17.41 -10.42
N ASP A 4 -26.32 17.32 -9.20
CA ASP A 4 -25.97 16.27 -8.23
C ASP A 4 -26.08 14.86 -8.86
N ASP A 5 -26.80 14.76 -9.94
CA ASP A 5 -27.03 13.58 -10.74
C ASP A 5 -25.77 13.09 -11.48
N ILE A 6 -24.96 14.00 -12.07
CA ILE A 6 -23.79 13.60 -12.89
C ILE A 6 -22.70 12.91 -12.05
N ARG A 7 -22.52 13.36 -10.81
CA ARG A 7 -21.58 12.75 -9.86
C ARG A 7 -22.02 11.32 -9.50
N THR A 8 -23.31 11.13 -9.26
CA THR A 8 -23.91 9.83 -8.93
C THR A 8 -23.87 8.88 -10.12
N GLN A 9 -24.16 9.38 -11.30
CA GLN A 9 -24.09 8.61 -12.55
C GLN A 9 -22.64 8.19 -12.85
N PHE A 10 -21.68 9.10 -12.70
CA PHE A 10 -20.26 8.79 -12.86
C PHE A 10 -19.78 7.73 -11.85
N LEU A 11 -20.23 7.79 -10.59
CA LEU A 11 -19.94 6.73 -9.62
C LEU A 11 -20.48 5.37 -10.09
N SER A 12 -21.69 5.33 -10.61
CA SER A 12 -22.30 4.11 -11.15
C SER A 12 -21.48 3.55 -12.33
N HIS A 13 -21.05 4.43 -13.24
CA HIS A 13 -20.17 4.07 -14.35
C HIS A 13 -18.84 3.47 -13.86
N LEU A 14 -18.18 4.10 -12.87
CA LEU A 14 -16.92 3.60 -12.30
C LEU A 14 -17.09 2.20 -11.67
N ARG A 15 -18.21 1.97 -10.96
CA ARG A 15 -18.46 0.71 -10.25
C ARG A 15 -18.91 -0.41 -11.17
N PHE A 16 -19.90 -0.16 -11.99
CA PHE A 16 -20.63 -1.21 -12.71
C PHE A 16 -20.10 -1.43 -14.13
N GLU A 17 -19.63 -0.41 -14.81
CA GLU A 17 -19.12 -0.55 -16.17
C GLU A 17 -17.60 -0.75 -16.20
N LEU A 18 -16.86 0.01 -15.36
CA LEU A 18 -15.41 -0.12 -15.30
C LEU A 18 -14.94 -1.13 -14.25
N GLY A 19 -15.81 -1.62 -13.35
CA GLY A 19 -15.49 -2.62 -12.34
C GLY A 19 -14.39 -2.18 -11.36
N LEU A 20 -14.27 -0.88 -11.08
CA LEU A 20 -13.21 -0.34 -10.24
C LEU A 20 -13.47 -0.63 -8.75
N SER A 21 -12.38 -0.75 -7.98
CA SER A 21 -12.47 -0.93 -6.53
C SER A 21 -13.06 0.31 -5.86
N GLU A 22 -13.75 0.13 -4.71
CA GLU A 22 -14.36 1.21 -3.92
C GLU A 22 -13.36 2.35 -3.66
N ASN A 23 -12.16 2.03 -3.20
CA ASN A 23 -11.10 3.02 -2.95
C ASN A 23 -10.72 3.82 -4.22
N THR A 24 -10.77 3.20 -5.41
CA THR A 24 -10.50 3.88 -6.68
C THR A 24 -11.65 4.78 -7.05
N CYS A 25 -12.88 4.32 -6.87
CA CYS A 25 -14.09 5.12 -7.10
C CYS A 25 -14.10 6.37 -6.21
N GLU A 26 -13.87 6.21 -4.92
CA GLU A 26 -13.78 7.34 -3.98
C GLU A 26 -12.67 8.34 -4.35
N ALA A 27 -11.49 7.83 -4.74
CA ALA A 27 -10.40 8.69 -5.16
C ALA A 27 -10.75 9.49 -6.41
N TYR A 28 -11.34 8.85 -7.43
CA TYR A 28 -11.73 9.52 -8.67
C TYR A 28 -12.88 10.50 -8.46
N LEU A 29 -13.86 10.16 -7.63
CA LEU A 29 -14.90 11.12 -7.25
C LEU A 29 -14.31 12.34 -6.55
N SER A 30 -13.44 12.14 -5.56
CA SER A 30 -12.78 13.26 -4.88
C SER A 30 -11.95 14.13 -5.83
N ASP A 31 -11.39 13.56 -6.89
CA ASP A 31 -10.65 14.32 -7.91
C ASP A 31 -11.60 15.11 -8.81
N VAL A 32 -12.71 14.52 -9.21
CA VAL A 32 -13.77 15.19 -9.97
C VAL A 32 -14.43 16.28 -9.14
N ASP A 33 -14.72 16.05 -7.85
CA ASP A 33 -15.27 17.06 -6.94
C ASP A 33 -14.39 18.34 -6.89
N LYS A 34 -13.06 18.21 -6.99
CA LYS A 34 -12.16 19.37 -7.07
C LYS A 34 -12.33 20.14 -8.37
N LEU A 35 -12.46 19.43 -9.50
CA LEU A 35 -12.70 20.06 -10.79
C LEU A 35 -14.07 20.77 -10.80
N LEU A 36 -15.11 20.11 -10.32
CA LEU A 36 -16.46 20.67 -10.27
C LEU A 36 -16.51 21.91 -9.38
N SER A 37 -15.83 21.88 -8.21
CA SER A 37 -15.72 23.04 -7.32
C SER A 37 -14.97 24.21 -7.98
N TYR A 38 -13.92 23.92 -8.72
CA TYR A 38 -13.20 24.95 -9.50
C TYR A 38 -14.12 25.56 -10.56
N MET A 39 -14.85 24.74 -11.29
CA MET A 39 -15.79 25.21 -12.32
C MET A 39 -16.92 26.05 -11.75
N ASP A 40 -17.45 25.68 -10.58
CA ASP A 40 -18.49 26.46 -9.89
C ASP A 40 -17.98 27.87 -9.52
N VAL A 41 -16.76 27.95 -8.99
CA VAL A 41 -16.09 29.22 -8.66
C VAL A 41 -15.87 30.10 -9.90
N GLU A 42 -15.50 29.48 -11.03
CA GLU A 42 -15.28 30.18 -12.31
C GLU A 42 -16.59 30.43 -13.09
N GLY A 43 -17.74 29.98 -12.58
CA GLY A 43 -19.03 30.12 -13.26
C GLY A 43 -19.13 29.35 -14.57
N LEU A 44 -18.44 28.21 -14.68
CA LEU A 44 -18.37 27.39 -15.89
C LEU A 44 -19.39 26.26 -15.86
N SER A 45 -20.03 25.98 -16.99
CA SER A 45 -20.83 24.77 -17.20
C SER A 45 -19.96 23.60 -17.67
N ILE A 46 -20.53 22.37 -17.63
CA ILE A 46 -19.80 21.16 -18.07
C ILE A 46 -19.43 21.23 -19.56
N GLU A 47 -20.33 21.75 -20.37
CA GLU A 47 -20.16 21.92 -21.83
C GLU A 47 -19.07 22.95 -22.16
N ALA A 48 -18.75 23.81 -21.18
CA ALA A 48 -17.70 24.81 -21.33
C ALA A 48 -16.30 24.28 -20.96
N ILE A 49 -16.17 23.02 -20.57
CA ILE A 49 -14.86 22.45 -20.28
C ILE A 49 -14.06 22.33 -21.56
N ASP A 50 -12.91 23.03 -21.59
CA ASP A 50 -11.94 22.96 -22.67
C ASP A 50 -10.51 22.76 -22.13
N TYR A 51 -9.57 22.49 -23.00
CA TYR A 51 -8.18 22.25 -22.65
C TYR A 51 -7.52 23.45 -21.91
N PRO A 52 -7.67 24.73 -22.34
CA PRO A 52 -7.11 25.88 -21.61
C PRO A 52 -7.61 25.99 -20.17
N ARG A 53 -8.91 25.74 -19.91
CA ARG A 53 -9.49 25.79 -18.57
C ARG A 53 -8.96 24.66 -17.70
N LEU A 54 -8.81 23.47 -18.26
CA LEU A 54 -8.21 22.34 -17.57
C LEU A 54 -6.73 22.59 -17.25
N GLN A 55 -5.98 23.23 -18.14
CA GLN A 55 -4.61 23.66 -17.84
C GLN A 55 -4.56 24.66 -16.69
N HIS A 56 -5.46 25.66 -16.69
CA HIS A 56 -5.56 26.61 -15.58
C HIS A 56 -5.92 25.94 -14.26
N PHE A 57 -6.86 25.00 -14.29
CA PHE A 57 -7.17 24.19 -13.10
C PHE A 57 -5.93 23.45 -12.57
N ILE A 58 -5.16 22.79 -13.43
CA ILE A 58 -3.94 22.10 -13.04
C ILE A 58 -2.89 23.06 -12.47
N ALA A 59 -2.75 24.26 -13.06
CA ALA A 59 -1.87 25.31 -12.55
C ALA A 59 -2.31 25.76 -11.14
N THR A 60 -3.62 25.98 -10.93
CA THR A 60 -4.18 26.32 -9.62
C THR A 60 -3.88 25.25 -8.56
N LEU A 61 -3.99 23.95 -8.91
CA LEU A 61 -3.61 22.87 -7.98
C LEU A 61 -2.12 22.93 -7.61
N HIS A 62 -1.26 23.26 -8.57
CA HIS A 62 0.17 23.43 -8.32
C HIS A 62 0.45 24.61 -7.39
N ASP A 63 -0.20 25.76 -7.61
CA ASP A 63 -0.07 26.97 -6.79
C ASP A 63 -0.57 26.74 -5.35
N LEU A 64 -1.55 25.86 -5.18
CA LEU A 64 -2.02 25.39 -3.86
C LEU A 64 -1.05 24.41 -3.18
N GLY A 65 0.12 24.13 -3.77
CA GLY A 65 1.15 23.26 -3.21
C GLY A 65 0.87 21.77 -3.36
N ILE A 66 -0.05 21.36 -4.25
CA ILE A 66 -0.32 19.95 -4.51
C ILE A 66 0.85 19.36 -5.29
N GLY A 67 1.47 18.33 -4.75
CA GLY A 67 2.67 17.71 -5.33
C GLY A 67 2.40 16.96 -6.66
N PRO A 68 3.43 16.80 -7.52
CA PRO A 68 3.31 16.23 -8.88
C PRO A 68 2.67 14.85 -8.93
N THR A 69 2.92 13.99 -7.94
CA THR A 69 2.32 12.65 -7.85
C THR A 69 0.82 12.72 -7.63
N SER A 70 0.35 13.64 -6.78
CA SER A 70 -1.08 13.86 -6.54
C SER A 70 -1.75 14.46 -7.77
N ILE A 71 -1.10 15.43 -8.43
CA ILE A 71 -1.59 16.02 -9.69
C ILE A 71 -1.73 14.93 -10.77
N SER A 72 -0.73 14.05 -10.91
CA SER A 72 -0.80 12.93 -11.86
C SER A 72 -1.99 12.01 -11.61
N ARG A 73 -2.32 11.74 -10.32
CA ARG A 73 -3.49 10.95 -9.94
C ARG A 73 -4.79 11.71 -10.27
N ILE A 74 -4.87 13.00 -9.93
CA ILE A 74 -6.02 13.85 -10.21
C ILE A 74 -6.29 13.88 -11.73
N ILE A 75 -5.26 14.05 -12.55
CA ILE A 75 -5.40 13.99 -14.02
C ILE A 75 -5.98 12.65 -14.47
N SER A 76 -5.60 11.53 -13.84
CA SER A 76 -6.16 10.21 -14.18
C SER A 76 -7.66 10.12 -13.87
N GLY A 77 -8.11 10.64 -12.72
CA GLY A 77 -9.52 10.73 -12.36
C GLY A 77 -10.31 11.62 -13.33
N ILE A 78 -9.77 12.80 -13.65
CA ILE A 78 -10.37 13.75 -14.60
C ILE A 78 -10.46 13.16 -16.02
N ARG A 79 -9.44 12.43 -16.47
CA ARG A 79 -9.50 11.73 -17.78
C ARG A 79 -10.57 10.64 -17.81
N SER A 80 -10.78 9.93 -16.69
CA SER A 80 -11.89 8.98 -16.60
C SER A 80 -13.23 9.70 -16.70
N PHE A 81 -13.35 10.87 -16.07
CA PHE A 81 -14.56 11.69 -16.13
C PHE A 81 -14.79 12.30 -17.52
N GLY A 82 -13.74 12.83 -18.19
CA GLY A 82 -13.84 13.36 -19.54
C GLY A 82 -14.33 12.33 -20.56
N ARG A 83 -13.83 11.09 -20.46
CA ARG A 83 -14.30 9.96 -21.27
C ARG A 83 -15.76 9.61 -20.99
N TYR A 84 -16.17 9.65 -19.72
CA TYR A 84 -17.55 9.45 -19.32
C TYR A 84 -18.45 10.55 -19.90
N LEU A 85 -18.06 11.82 -19.83
CA LEU A 85 -18.80 12.95 -20.41
C LEU A 85 -19.00 12.79 -21.92
N LEU A 86 -17.96 12.36 -22.63
CA LEU A 86 -18.05 12.07 -24.07
C LEU A 86 -18.99 10.89 -24.36
N LEU A 87 -18.88 9.82 -23.55
CA LEU A 87 -19.71 8.62 -23.72
C LEU A 87 -21.22 8.94 -23.56
N GLU A 88 -21.56 9.74 -22.56
CA GLU A 88 -22.93 10.14 -22.23
C GLU A 88 -23.43 11.34 -23.08
N GLY A 89 -22.60 11.85 -23.98
CA GLY A 89 -22.98 12.96 -24.88
C GLY A 89 -23.09 14.32 -24.21
N TYR A 90 -22.46 14.54 -23.06
CA TYR A 90 -22.38 15.85 -22.41
C TYR A 90 -21.40 16.79 -23.12
N VAL A 91 -20.45 16.24 -23.86
CA VAL A 91 -19.47 16.96 -24.68
C VAL A 91 -19.28 16.27 -26.02
N ASP A 92 -18.98 17.03 -27.07
CA ASP A 92 -18.74 16.49 -28.41
C ASP A 92 -17.33 15.91 -28.60
N SER A 93 -16.40 16.24 -27.74
CA SER A 93 -15.03 15.74 -27.76
C SER A 93 -14.47 15.65 -26.34
N ASP A 94 -13.51 14.73 -26.08
CA ASP A 94 -12.87 14.60 -24.76
C ASP A 94 -11.91 15.78 -24.52
N PRO A 95 -12.27 16.74 -23.66
CA PRO A 95 -11.43 17.91 -23.40
C PRO A 95 -10.17 17.56 -22.63
N THR A 96 -10.14 16.36 -22.02
CA THR A 96 -9.04 15.89 -21.15
C THR A 96 -7.96 15.11 -21.89
N ALA A 97 -8.22 14.75 -23.16
CA ALA A 97 -7.33 13.89 -23.95
C ALA A 97 -5.90 14.43 -24.08
N LEU A 98 -5.77 15.76 -24.17
CA LEU A 98 -4.47 16.46 -24.31
C LEU A 98 -3.80 16.82 -22.99
N LEU A 99 -4.43 16.56 -21.83
CA LEU A 99 -3.79 16.85 -20.54
C LEU A 99 -2.50 16.03 -20.40
N GLU A 100 -1.38 16.72 -20.24
CA GLU A 100 -0.11 16.05 -19.96
C GLU A 100 0.04 15.75 -18.48
N VAL A 101 0.45 14.51 -18.20
CA VAL A 101 0.82 14.12 -16.82
C VAL A 101 2.19 14.70 -16.51
N PRO A 102 2.37 15.45 -15.43
CA PRO A 102 3.68 15.95 -15.03
C PRO A 102 4.69 14.80 -15.01
N ARG A 103 5.82 14.98 -15.69
CA ARG A 103 6.90 13.98 -15.69
C ARG A 103 7.35 13.76 -14.26
N LYS A 104 7.13 12.56 -13.74
CA LYS A 104 7.72 12.15 -12.46
C LYS A 104 9.23 12.21 -12.65
N GLY A 105 9.91 13.07 -11.89
CA GLY A 105 11.35 12.94 -11.75
C GLY A 105 11.65 11.46 -11.42
N ARG A 106 12.67 10.85 -12.01
CA ARG A 106 13.14 9.51 -11.63
C ARG A 106 13.64 9.60 -10.18
N TYR A 107 12.72 9.46 -9.23
CA TYR A 107 13.10 9.22 -7.84
C TYR A 107 13.69 7.82 -7.80
N LEU A 108 14.97 7.70 -7.52
CA LEU A 108 15.55 6.41 -7.17
C LEU A 108 14.84 5.94 -5.91
N PRO A 109 14.23 4.75 -5.94
CA PRO A 109 13.49 4.27 -4.79
C PRO A 109 14.42 4.18 -3.57
N THR A 110 13.95 4.67 -2.44
CA THR A 110 14.68 4.58 -1.18
C THR A 110 14.74 3.13 -0.72
N VAL A 111 15.93 2.58 -0.54
CA VAL A 111 16.17 1.22 -0.04
C VAL A 111 16.84 1.31 1.32
N LEU A 112 16.41 0.47 2.25
CA LEU A 112 17.03 0.28 3.56
C LEU A 112 18.05 -0.84 3.52
N THR A 113 19.21 -0.61 4.07
CA THR A 113 20.17 -1.67 4.37
C THR A 113 19.68 -2.49 5.58
N THR A 114 20.18 -3.71 5.72
CA THR A 114 19.85 -4.57 6.88
C THR A 114 20.22 -3.88 8.20
N ALA A 115 21.37 -3.19 8.26
CA ALA A 115 21.79 -2.45 9.44
C ALA A 115 20.85 -1.28 9.79
N GLU A 116 20.32 -0.56 8.80
CA GLU A 116 19.30 0.47 9.04
C GLU A 116 18.01 -0.15 9.57
N VAL A 117 17.57 -1.27 9.02
CA VAL A 117 16.38 -1.99 9.51
C VAL A 117 16.57 -2.44 10.95
N ASP A 118 17.75 -2.98 11.30
CA ASP A 118 18.06 -3.38 12.69
C ASP A 118 17.93 -2.22 13.66
N ARG A 119 18.52 -1.06 13.33
CA ARG A 119 18.41 0.14 14.15
C ARG A 119 16.97 0.61 14.30
N ILE A 120 16.17 0.55 13.22
CA ILE A 120 14.75 0.93 13.27
C ILE A 120 13.97 -0.02 14.17
N ILE A 121 14.23 -1.33 14.13
CA ILE A 121 13.59 -2.33 15.00
C ILE A 121 13.97 -2.07 16.48
N GLU A 122 15.23 -1.78 16.77
CA GLU A 122 15.68 -1.43 18.12
C GLU A 122 14.99 -0.16 18.62
N ALA A 123 14.97 0.89 17.79
CA ALA A 123 14.31 2.14 18.12
C ALA A 123 12.78 1.96 18.34
N ALA A 124 12.12 1.15 17.53
CA ALA A 124 10.71 0.83 17.70
C ALA A 124 10.41 0.13 19.04
N GLY A 125 11.35 -0.68 19.50
CA GLY A 125 11.29 -1.37 20.80
C GLY A 125 11.59 -0.47 22.00
N SER A 126 12.23 0.68 21.81
CA SER A 126 12.67 1.56 22.91
C SER A 126 11.53 2.17 23.73
N LYS A 127 10.31 2.22 23.20
CA LYS A 127 9.12 2.61 23.96
C LYS A 127 8.81 1.65 25.12
N GLY A 128 9.42 0.44 25.12
CA GLY A 128 9.21 -0.59 26.13
C GLY A 128 7.81 -1.20 26.10
N GLY A 129 7.59 -2.19 26.99
CA GLY A 129 6.29 -2.88 27.14
C GLY A 129 5.76 -3.51 25.85
N VAL A 130 4.52 -3.90 25.90
CA VAL A 130 3.81 -4.58 24.78
C VAL A 130 3.77 -3.77 23.50
N GLU A 131 3.74 -2.44 23.59
CA GLU A 131 3.74 -1.60 22.38
C GLU A 131 5.07 -1.64 21.66
N GLY A 132 6.17 -1.53 22.39
CA GLY A 132 7.51 -1.67 21.82
C GLY A 132 7.67 -3.04 21.16
N GLN A 133 7.22 -4.10 21.84
CA GLN A 133 7.26 -5.46 21.30
C GLN A 133 6.39 -5.63 20.05
N ARG A 134 5.15 -5.08 20.04
CA ARG A 134 4.30 -5.05 18.86
C ARG A 134 4.97 -4.33 17.69
N ASN A 135 5.56 -3.18 17.95
CA ASN A 135 6.18 -2.35 16.93
C ASN A 135 7.39 -3.06 16.29
N ARG A 136 8.22 -3.74 17.11
CA ARG A 136 9.30 -4.62 16.63
C ARG A 136 8.77 -5.70 15.70
N ALA A 137 7.74 -6.43 16.14
CA ALA A 137 7.12 -7.49 15.36
C ALA A 137 6.56 -6.98 14.02
N ILE A 138 5.90 -5.82 14.01
CA ILE A 138 5.37 -5.19 12.80
C ILE A 138 6.49 -4.89 11.81
N ILE A 139 7.58 -4.23 12.23
CA ILE A 139 8.69 -3.85 11.34
C ILE A 139 9.41 -5.09 10.82
N GLU A 140 9.62 -6.09 11.68
CA GLU A 140 10.24 -7.35 11.28
C GLU A 140 9.40 -8.07 10.21
N VAL A 141 8.08 -8.16 10.37
CA VAL A 141 7.17 -8.77 9.37
C VAL A 141 7.14 -7.95 8.07
N LEU A 142 7.11 -6.61 8.14
CA LEU A 142 7.16 -5.77 6.95
C LEU A 142 8.43 -5.99 6.13
N PHE A 143 9.58 -6.13 6.79
CA PHE A 143 10.86 -6.33 6.11
C PHE A 143 11.06 -7.76 5.63
N SER A 144 10.77 -8.77 6.46
CA SER A 144 11.04 -10.17 6.10
C SER A 144 10.00 -10.79 5.17
N CYS A 145 8.80 -10.23 5.08
CA CYS A 145 7.71 -10.75 4.23
C CYS A 145 7.32 -9.82 3.08
N GLY A 146 7.80 -8.58 3.09
CA GLY A 146 7.46 -7.61 2.06
C GLY A 146 5.97 -7.30 1.93
N LEU A 147 5.20 -7.36 3.02
CA LEU A 147 3.76 -7.12 3.01
C LEU A 147 3.40 -5.68 2.64
N ARG A 148 2.21 -5.50 2.03
CA ARG A 148 1.57 -4.19 2.00
C ARG A 148 1.08 -3.84 3.41
N VAL A 149 1.09 -2.56 3.78
CA VAL A 149 0.61 -2.14 5.11
C VAL A 149 -0.84 -2.56 5.37
N SER A 150 -1.69 -2.55 4.34
CA SER A 150 -3.07 -3.03 4.46
C SER A 150 -3.13 -4.53 4.75
N GLU A 151 -2.28 -5.34 4.11
CA GLU A 151 -2.19 -6.78 4.34
C GLU A 151 -1.78 -7.08 5.79
N LEU A 152 -0.77 -6.36 6.30
CA LEU A 152 -0.34 -6.48 7.69
C LEU A 152 -1.45 -6.11 8.68
N CYS A 153 -2.18 -5.01 8.45
CA CYS A 153 -3.25 -4.55 9.33
C CYS A 153 -4.45 -5.50 9.37
N HIS A 154 -4.68 -6.28 8.31
CA HIS A 154 -5.76 -7.26 8.22
C HIS A 154 -5.31 -8.71 8.50
N LEU A 155 -4.07 -8.90 8.96
CA LEU A 155 -3.57 -10.23 9.30
C LEU A 155 -4.32 -10.80 10.49
N THR A 156 -4.85 -12.03 10.35
CA THR A 156 -5.64 -12.72 11.38
C THR A 156 -4.93 -13.99 11.86
N PHE A 157 -5.33 -14.53 13.03
CA PHE A 157 -4.77 -15.78 13.53
C PHE A 157 -4.91 -16.96 12.57
N PRO A 158 -6.07 -17.15 11.88
CA PRO A 158 -6.20 -18.21 10.87
C PRO A 158 -5.24 -18.09 9.68
N ASP A 159 -4.57 -16.93 9.53
CA ASP A 159 -3.59 -16.67 8.47
C ASP A 159 -2.14 -16.88 8.90
N LEU A 160 -1.91 -17.18 10.20
CA LEU A 160 -0.59 -17.41 10.76
C LEU A 160 -0.31 -18.91 10.91
N PHE A 161 0.68 -19.39 10.19
CA PHE A 161 1.20 -20.75 10.27
C PHE A 161 2.62 -20.71 10.81
N LEU A 162 2.75 -20.35 12.10
CA LEU A 162 4.07 -20.07 12.70
C LEU A 162 4.94 -21.32 12.78
N ASP A 163 4.35 -22.49 13.04
CA ASP A 163 5.08 -23.77 13.13
C ASP A 163 5.61 -24.20 11.76
N GLU A 164 4.88 -23.90 10.69
CA GLU A 164 5.28 -24.19 9.33
C GLU A 164 6.13 -23.08 8.70
N GLY A 165 6.21 -21.91 9.36
CA GLY A 165 6.98 -20.75 8.90
C GLY A 165 6.36 -19.98 7.73
N TYR A 166 5.03 -19.88 7.69
CA TYR A 166 4.29 -19.13 6.65
C TYR A 166 3.22 -18.23 7.22
N LEU A 167 2.84 -17.25 6.43
CA LEU A 167 1.58 -16.52 6.59
C LEU A 167 0.82 -16.52 5.26
N ARG A 168 -0.50 -16.50 5.35
CA ARG A 168 -1.41 -16.36 4.22
C ARG A 168 -1.82 -14.90 4.09
N VAL A 169 -1.71 -14.36 2.90
CA VAL A 169 -2.05 -12.96 2.61
C VAL A 169 -3.14 -12.90 1.57
N GLN A 170 -4.18 -12.14 1.86
CA GLN A 170 -5.25 -11.85 0.91
C GLN A 170 -4.89 -10.60 0.10
N GLY A 171 -4.73 -10.74 -1.20
CA GLY A 171 -4.47 -9.67 -2.16
C GLY A 171 -5.75 -9.09 -2.77
N LYS A 172 -5.58 -8.23 -3.78
CA LYS A 172 -6.69 -7.67 -4.56
C LYS A 172 -7.47 -8.78 -5.29
N GLY A 173 -8.79 -8.66 -5.34
CA GLY A 173 -9.66 -9.65 -5.99
C GLY A 173 -9.76 -10.99 -5.25
N SER A 174 -9.61 -10.99 -3.91
CA SER A 174 -9.67 -12.20 -3.06
C SER A 174 -8.63 -13.28 -3.37
N LYS A 175 -7.61 -12.96 -4.17
CA LYS A 175 -6.50 -13.87 -4.44
C LYS A 175 -5.65 -14.02 -3.18
N GLN A 176 -5.34 -15.27 -2.81
CA GLN A 176 -4.50 -15.57 -1.65
C GLN A 176 -3.10 -15.98 -2.11
N ARG A 177 -2.09 -15.60 -1.31
CA ARG A 177 -0.73 -16.11 -1.47
C ARG A 177 -0.14 -16.49 -0.13
N LEU A 178 0.76 -17.46 -0.13
CA LEU A 178 1.57 -17.79 1.04
C LEU A 178 2.91 -17.06 0.95
N VAL A 179 3.30 -16.46 2.07
CA VAL A 179 4.58 -15.74 2.19
C VAL A 179 5.39 -16.39 3.31
N PRO A 180 6.63 -16.83 3.06
CA PRO A 180 7.49 -17.37 4.10
C PRO A 180 7.80 -16.33 5.19
N LEU A 181 7.83 -16.77 6.45
CA LEU A 181 8.28 -16.01 7.60
C LEU A 181 9.75 -16.34 7.89
N SER A 182 10.55 -15.33 8.21
CA SER A 182 11.88 -15.55 8.78
C SER A 182 11.78 -16.01 10.23
N ASP A 183 12.82 -16.69 10.72
CA ASP A 183 12.91 -17.08 12.13
C ASP A 183 12.81 -15.87 13.06
N SER A 184 13.40 -14.73 12.66
CA SER A 184 13.29 -13.46 13.40
C SER A 184 11.84 -12.98 13.48
N ALA A 185 11.09 -13.02 12.37
CA ALA A 185 9.69 -12.62 12.35
C ALA A 185 8.83 -13.53 13.22
N ILE A 186 9.05 -14.84 13.14
CA ILE A 186 8.37 -15.83 14.01
C ILE A 186 8.64 -15.53 15.48
N ALA A 187 9.90 -15.27 15.85
CA ALA A 187 10.28 -14.99 17.22
C ALA A 187 9.63 -13.69 17.73
N GLU A 188 9.68 -12.60 16.96
CA GLU A 188 9.13 -11.32 17.39
C GLU A 188 7.59 -11.35 17.47
N VAL A 189 6.91 -12.01 16.51
CA VAL A 189 5.45 -12.19 16.54
C VAL A 189 5.05 -13.06 17.73
N THR A 190 5.72 -14.20 17.95
CA THR A 190 5.44 -15.10 19.08
C THR A 190 5.60 -14.37 20.41
N ARG A 191 6.66 -13.56 20.55
CA ARG A 191 6.91 -12.78 21.77
C ARG A 191 5.80 -11.76 22.02
N TYR A 192 5.35 -11.06 20.98
CA TYR A 192 4.21 -10.14 21.08
C TYR A 192 2.90 -10.85 21.45
N LEU A 193 2.63 -12.00 20.85
CA LEU A 193 1.38 -12.74 21.12
C LEU A 193 1.31 -13.34 22.51
N ARG A 194 2.47 -13.68 23.09
CA ARG A 194 2.59 -14.21 24.46
C ARG A 194 2.71 -13.13 25.54
N ASP A 195 2.78 -11.87 25.16
CA ASP A 195 2.89 -10.77 26.09
C ASP A 195 1.62 -10.67 26.95
N PRO A 196 1.69 -10.74 28.28
CA PRO A 196 0.52 -10.70 29.17
C PRO A 196 -0.22 -9.35 29.09
N ASP A 197 0.48 -8.28 28.72
CA ASP A 197 -0.07 -6.94 28.60
C ASP A 197 -0.66 -6.67 27.20
N ARG A 198 -0.71 -7.69 26.33
CA ARG A 198 -1.34 -7.55 25.02
C ARG A 198 -2.79 -7.09 25.18
N ALA A 199 -3.17 -6.03 24.46
CA ALA A 199 -4.49 -5.45 24.57
C ALA A 199 -5.60 -6.51 24.37
N THR A 200 -6.61 -6.49 25.24
CA THR A 200 -7.80 -7.32 25.06
C THR A 200 -8.55 -6.87 23.81
N PRO A 201 -8.81 -7.79 22.87
CA PRO A 201 -9.52 -7.43 21.64
C PRO A 201 -10.95 -6.96 21.95
N LYS A 202 -11.41 -5.95 21.22
CA LYS A 202 -12.83 -5.56 21.24
C LYS A 202 -13.67 -6.59 20.48
N ARG A 203 -14.96 -6.58 20.77
CA ARG A 203 -15.93 -7.46 20.07
C ARG A 203 -15.81 -7.33 18.56
N GLY A 204 -15.62 -8.45 17.88
CA GLY A 204 -15.40 -8.53 16.42
C GLY A 204 -13.97 -8.21 15.99
N GLN A 205 -13.01 -8.12 16.92
CA GLN A 205 -11.60 -7.88 16.65
C GLN A 205 -10.70 -9.02 17.18
N GLU A 206 -11.31 -10.13 17.61
CA GLU A 206 -10.66 -11.23 18.32
C GLU A 206 -9.60 -11.91 17.46
N ASP A 207 -9.84 -12.00 16.15
CA ASP A 207 -8.97 -12.71 15.23
C ASP A 207 -7.76 -11.91 14.77
N TYR A 208 -7.74 -10.58 14.96
CA TYR A 208 -6.63 -9.77 14.47
C TYR A 208 -5.33 -9.97 15.26
N VAL A 209 -4.24 -10.16 14.52
CA VAL A 209 -2.90 -10.36 15.08
C VAL A 209 -2.38 -9.09 15.76
N PHE A 210 -2.41 -7.96 15.06
CA PHE A 210 -1.87 -6.70 15.56
C PHE A 210 -2.99 -5.77 16.03
N LEU A 211 -2.99 -5.50 17.33
CA LEU A 211 -3.99 -4.65 17.97
C LEU A 211 -3.43 -3.28 18.35
N SER A 212 -4.28 -2.27 18.29
CA SER A 212 -4.04 -0.96 18.88
C SER A 212 -4.17 -1.05 20.42
N ARG A 213 -3.75 0.00 21.16
CA ARG A 213 -3.98 0.12 22.61
C ARG A 213 -5.44 -0.05 23.01
N ARG A 214 -6.36 0.23 22.09
CA ARG A 214 -7.81 0.18 22.34
C ARG A 214 -8.42 -1.18 22.01
N GLY A 215 -7.63 -2.19 21.72
CA GLY A 215 -8.11 -3.54 21.37
C GLY A 215 -8.76 -3.65 19.98
N GLN A 216 -8.57 -2.69 19.10
CA GLN A 216 -9.01 -2.74 17.70
C GLN A 216 -7.84 -3.14 16.82
N ALA A 217 -8.11 -3.69 15.65
CA ALA A 217 -7.11 -3.90 14.62
C ALA A 217 -6.27 -2.62 14.41
N ILE A 218 -4.96 -2.77 14.27
CA ILE A 218 -4.08 -1.62 14.07
C ILE A 218 -4.38 -0.93 12.74
N SER A 219 -4.44 0.39 12.72
CA SER A 219 -4.73 1.14 11.51
C SER A 219 -3.47 1.38 10.67
N ARG A 220 -3.64 1.53 9.35
CA ARG A 220 -2.56 1.90 8.43
C ARG A 220 -1.86 3.20 8.84
N ILE A 221 -2.63 4.17 9.36
CA ILE A 221 -2.09 5.45 9.83
C ILE A 221 -1.19 5.22 11.04
N THR A 222 -1.62 4.40 11.99
CA THR A 222 -0.82 4.08 13.18
C THR A 222 0.50 3.41 12.79
N VAL A 223 0.49 2.46 11.86
CA VAL A 223 1.71 1.81 11.37
C VAL A 223 2.61 2.82 10.65
N PHE A 224 2.04 3.70 9.83
CA PHE A 224 2.81 4.72 9.12
C PHE A 224 3.51 5.69 10.08
N VAL A 225 2.79 6.22 11.08
CA VAL A 225 3.35 7.13 12.09
C VAL A 225 4.44 6.42 12.90
N MET A 226 4.17 5.21 13.38
CA MET A 226 5.11 4.41 14.15
C MET A 226 6.41 4.14 13.39
N VAL A 227 6.31 3.79 12.11
CA VAL A 227 7.48 3.53 11.25
C VAL A 227 8.33 4.79 11.08
N ARG A 228 7.70 5.95 10.87
CA ARG A 228 8.41 7.23 10.77
C ARG A 228 9.13 7.60 12.06
N GLU A 229 8.42 7.56 13.19
CA GLU A 229 9.00 7.84 14.51
C GLU A 229 10.20 6.92 14.79
N ALA A 230 10.06 5.62 14.52
CA ALA A 230 11.14 4.67 14.74
C ALA A 230 12.36 4.96 13.83
N ALA A 231 12.14 5.36 12.58
CA ALA A 231 13.22 5.72 11.65
C ALA A 231 13.95 7.01 12.09
N GLU A 232 13.21 8.03 12.54
CA GLU A 232 13.77 9.26 13.11
C GLU A 232 14.63 8.96 14.37
N MET A 233 14.11 8.16 15.30
CA MET A 233 14.82 7.73 16.50
C MET A 233 16.06 6.90 16.18
N ALA A 234 16.05 6.12 15.10
CA ALA A 234 17.19 5.33 14.62
C ALA A 234 18.25 6.17 13.89
N GLY A 235 18.04 7.46 13.70
CA GLY A 235 18.94 8.35 12.95
C GLY A 235 19.02 7.98 11.46
N VAL A 236 17.90 7.52 10.86
CA VAL A 236 17.83 7.21 9.44
C VAL A 236 17.28 8.42 8.70
N GLU A 237 18.14 9.14 7.98
CA GLU A 237 17.81 10.41 7.30
C GLU A 237 16.95 10.25 6.03
N LYS A 238 16.61 9.01 5.67
CA LYS A 238 15.78 8.70 4.51
C LYS A 238 14.29 8.89 4.83
N THR A 239 13.48 9.28 3.83
CA THR A 239 12.03 9.28 3.98
C THR A 239 11.51 7.84 4.00
N ILE A 240 11.13 7.36 5.17
CA ILE A 240 10.72 5.98 5.41
C ILE A 240 9.21 5.85 5.52
N SER A 241 8.68 4.82 4.90
CA SER A 241 7.28 4.42 4.96
C SER A 241 7.17 2.88 4.95
N PRO A 242 6.02 2.29 5.25
CA PRO A 242 5.83 0.85 5.10
C PRO A 242 6.17 0.33 3.67
N HIS A 243 5.96 1.13 2.64
CA HIS A 243 6.35 0.79 1.28
C HIS A 243 7.87 0.67 1.10
N THR A 244 8.65 1.44 1.86
CA THR A 244 10.11 1.37 1.83
C THR A 244 10.61 0.00 2.27
N PHE A 245 10.00 -0.61 3.30
CA PHE A 245 10.34 -1.97 3.75
C PHE A 245 10.05 -3.02 2.67
N ARG A 246 8.88 -2.93 2.03
CA ARG A 246 8.54 -3.84 0.94
C ARG A 246 9.49 -3.71 -0.25
N HIS A 247 9.90 -2.50 -0.59
CA HIS A 247 10.88 -2.26 -1.64
C HIS A 247 12.25 -2.82 -1.25
N SER A 248 12.67 -2.59 0.00
CA SER A 248 13.93 -3.13 0.55
C SER A 248 13.94 -4.65 0.59
N PHE A 249 12.82 -5.30 0.93
CA PHE A 249 12.65 -6.75 0.81
C PHE A 249 12.91 -7.25 -0.62
N ALA A 250 12.26 -6.61 -1.61
CA ALA A 250 12.43 -6.99 -3.01
C ALA A 250 13.88 -6.82 -3.48
N THR A 251 14.49 -5.68 -3.13
CA THR A 251 15.89 -5.38 -3.49
C THR A 251 16.86 -6.34 -2.81
N ALA A 252 16.67 -6.63 -1.52
CA ALA A 252 17.53 -7.56 -0.79
C ALA A 252 17.50 -8.99 -1.37
N LEU A 253 16.32 -9.45 -1.79
CA LEU A 253 16.20 -10.73 -2.48
C LEU A 253 16.89 -10.71 -3.87
N LEU A 254 16.69 -9.64 -4.63
CA LEU A 254 17.28 -9.50 -5.97
C LEU A 254 18.80 -9.43 -5.91
N GLU A 255 19.35 -8.61 -5.01
CA GLU A 255 20.79 -8.50 -4.77
C GLU A 255 21.39 -9.80 -4.21
N GLY A 256 20.59 -10.55 -3.44
CA GLY A 256 20.94 -11.89 -2.96
C GLY A 256 21.04 -12.91 -4.08
N GLY A 257 20.43 -12.67 -5.24
CA GLY A 257 20.40 -13.58 -6.39
C GLY A 257 19.11 -14.38 -6.52
N ALA A 258 18.04 -13.99 -5.85
CA ALA A 258 16.73 -14.63 -6.00
C ALA A 258 16.15 -14.40 -7.40
N ASN A 259 15.39 -15.37 -7.88
CA ASN A 259 14.73 -15.28 -9.17
C ASN A 259 13.65 -14.17 -9.15
N LEU A 260 13.66 -13.30 -10.18
CA LEU A 260 12.72 -12.18 -10.30
C LEU A 260 11.24 -12.65 -10.28
N GLN A 261 10.95 -13.77 -10.92
CA GLN A 261 9.61 -14.35 -10.94
C GLN A 261 9.15 -14.79 -9.54
N ALA A 262 10.06 -15.36 -8.73
CA ALA A 262 9.78 -15.70 -7.33
C ALA A 262 9.51 -14.44 -6.51
N ILE A 263 10.28 -13.36 -6.73
CA ILE A 263 10.04 -12.07 -6.04
C ILE A 263 8.66 -11.50 -6.42
N GLN A 264 8.28 -11.53 -7.69
CA GLN A 264 6.98 -11.06 -8.17
C GLN A 264 5.83 -11.85 -7.54
N LEU A 265 5.96 -13.18 -7.44
CA LEU A 265 4.98 -14.05 -6.77
C LEU A 265 4.85 -13.74 -5.28
N LEU A 266 5.98 -13.60 -4.56
CA LEU A 266 6.00 -13.23 -3.14
C LEU A 266 5.32 -11.87 -2.90
N LEU A 267 5.53 -10.92 -3.79
CA LEU A 267 4.93 -9.60 -3.70
C LEU A 267 3.45 -9.56 -4.15
N GLY A 268 2.96 -10.54 -4.90
CA GLY A 268 1.60 -10.56 -5.44
C GLY A 268 1.37 -9.45 -6.47
N HIS A 269 2.20 -9.44 -7.53
CA HIS A 269 2.02 -8.60 -8.72
C HIS A 269 0.98 -9.24 -9.65
N GLU A 270 0.02 -8.47 -10.13
CA GLU A 270 -1.15 -8.96 -10.91
C GLU A 270 -0.79 -9.54 -12.29
N ASP A 271 0.31 -9.11 -12.88
CA ASP A 271 0.70 -9.49 -14.25
C ASP A 271 1.28 -10.91 -14.40
N VAL A 272 1.54 -11.60 -13.29
CA VAL A 272 1.96 -13.00 -13.32
C VAL A 272 0.72 -13.86 -13.10
N ALA A 273 0.17 -14.29 -14.23
CA ALA A 273 -1.05 -15.09 -14.30
C ALA A 273 -1.04 -16.29 -13.36
N THR A 274 -2.24 -16.56 -12.85
CA THR A 274 -2.78 -17.84 -12.37
C THR A 274 -2.60 -18.20 -10.92
N THR A 275 -3.73 -18.01 -10.24
CA THR A 275 -4.06 -18.49 -8.89
C THR A 275 -4.14 -20.04 -8.80
N GLU A 276 -3.97 -20.76 -9.90
CA GLU A 276 -4.22 -22.21 -9.95
C GLU A 276 -2.99 -23.10 -9.70
N ILE A 277 -1.79 -22.54 -9.58
CA ILE A 277 -0.56 -23.38 -9.52
C ILE A 277 0.26 -23.10 -8.24
N TYR A 278 -0.36 -23.01 -7.07
CA TYR A 278 0.38 -23.21 -5.82
C TYR A 278 0.42 -24.69 -5.44
N THR A 279 1.20 -25.46 -6.17
CA THR A 279 1.52 -26.84 -5.78
C THR A 279 2.49 -26.84 -4.59
N HIS A 280 2.55 -27.93 -3.84
CA HIS A 280 3.52 -28.10 -2.74
C HIS A 280 4.97 -27.82 -3.17
N ILE A 281 5.31 -28.10 -4.43
CA ILE A 281 6.64 -27.89 -5.02
C ILE A 281 6.97 -26.40 -5.12
N ASP A 282 5.98 -25.55 -5.43
CA ASP A 282 6.22 -24.10 -5.56
C ASP A 282 6.43 -23.42 -4.20
N ARG A 283 5.75 -23.93 -3.15
CA ARG A 283 5.92 -23.42 -1.77
C ARG A 283 7.33 -23.66 -1.26
N THR A 284 7.87 -24.85 -1.45
CA THR A 284 9.22 -25.21 -1.05
C THR A 284 10.24 -24.32 -1.77
N LYS A 285 10.08 -24.15 -3.08
CA LYS A 285 10.95 -23.29 -3.87
C LYS A 285 10.91 -21.81 -3.44
N LEU A 286 9.73 -21.27 -3.17
CA LEU A 286 9.60 -19.88 -2.68
C LEU A 286 10.24 -19.72 -1.30
N ARG A 287 10.07 -20.69 -0.42
CA ARG A 287 10.73 -20.73 0.88
C ARG A 287 12.24 -20.77 0.74
N GLU A 288 12.78 -21.66 -0.09
CA GLU A 288 14.21 -21.74 -0.40
C GLU A 288 14.78 -20.42 -0.93
N GLN A 289 14.03 -19.68 -1.76
CA GLN A 289 14.44 -18.36 -2.26
C GLN A 289 14.59 -17.36 -1.11
N VAL A 290 13.62 -17.31 -0.19
CA VAL A 290 13.68 -16.41 0.97
C VAL A 290 14.75 -16.87 1.97
N GLU A 291 14.81 -18.15 2.29
CA GLU A 291 15.83 -18.70 3.23
C GLU A 291 17.26 -18.50 2.73
N ARG A 292 17.48 -18.68 1.44
CA ARG A 292 18.80 -18.60 0.84
C ARG A 292 19.28 -17.16 0.59
N TYR A 293 18.36 -16.28 0.19
CA TYR A 293 18.71 -14.97 -0.35
C TYR A 293 18.32 -13.80 0.53
N HIS A 294 17.35 -13.95 1.45
CA HIS A 294 16.97 -12.85 2.34
C HIS A 294 17.94 -12.72 3.52
N PRO A 295 18.41 -11.49 3.83
CA PRO A 295 19.44 -11.28 4.86
C PRO A 295 19.02 -11.73 6.27
N ARG A 296 17.73 -11.76 6.60
CA ARG A 296 17.23 -12.22 7.92
C ARG A 296 17.47 -13.72 8.17
N ASN A 297 17.55 -14.53 7.13
CA ASN A 297 17.78 -15.98 7.25
C ASN A 297 19.26 -16.35 7.18
N ARG A 298 20.15 -15.45 6.72
CA ARG A 298 21.59 -15.70 6.68
C ARG A 298 22.27 -15.61 8.05
N ARG A 299 21.67 -14.92 9.04
CA ARG A 299 22.26 -14.70 10.37
C ARG A 299 22.20 -15.91 11.32
N VAL A 300 21.35 -16.90 11.02
CA VAL A 300 21.17 -18.10 11.88
C VAL A 300 22.21 -19.18 11.59
N ARG A 301 23.06 -19.01 10.56
CA ARG A 301 24.06 -20.01 10.15
C ARG A 301 25.51 -19.67 10.50
N SER A 302 25.74 -18.67 11.37
CA SER A 302 27.08 -18.36 11.87
C SER A 302 27.25 -18.63 13.36
#